data_28d08cb4fef2d5cc0522accd710ea93e
#
_entry.id   28d08cb4fef2d5cc0522accd710ea93e
#
_cell.length_a   1.000
_cell.length_b   1.000
_cell.length_c   1.000
_cell.angle_alpha   90.00
_cell.angle_beta   90.00
_cell.angle_gamma   90.00
#
_symmetry.space_group_name_H-M   'P 1'
#
loop_
_entity.id
_entity.type
_entity.pdbx_description
1 polymer ?
#
loop_
_entity_poly.entity_id
_entity_poly.type
_entity_poly.pdbx_seq_one_letter_code
_entity_poly.pdbx_strand_id
1 'polypeptide(L)'
;MSRPLMFYGGKLMTPTEAIEYIHSRLTFGIHPGMERIRALCAALGNPQDELRFIHVAGTNGKGSTSTMISCMLSAAGYKTGLFTSPYVIDFRERLQIDGEMIPPDELAAVVERVKSACDKLDKRGIVATEFETLTAAAFLWYKERKCDVVV
;
A
#
# COMPACT_ATOMS: atom_id res chain seq x y z
N MET A 1 -4.47 -13.03 -19.17
CA MET A 1 -5.92 -12.72 -19.08
C MET A 1 -6.18 -12.18 -17.68
N SER A 2 -6.31 -10.88 -17.57
CA SER A 2 -6.59 -10.19 -16.29
C SER A 2 -8.04 -10.47 -15.89
N ARG A 3 -8.26 -11.02 -14.70
CA ARG A 3 -9.62 -11.09 -14.12
C ARG A 3 -10.15 -9.67 -13.97
N PRO A 4 -11.36 -9.37 -14.48
CA PRO A 4 -11.96 -8.05 -14.23
C PRO A 4 -12.23 -7.91 -12.73
N LEU A 5 -11.94 -6.72 -12.20
CA LEU A 5 -12.32 -6.30 -10.86
C LEU A 5 -13.84 -6.46 -10.72
N MET A 6 -14.28 -7.28 -9.76
CA MET A 6 -15.72 -7.42 -9.49
C MET A 6 -16.23 -6.14 -8.85
N PHE A 7 -17.09 -5.45 -9.58
CA PHE A 7 -17.77 -4.22 -9.14
C PHE A 7 -18.92 -4.58 -8.20
N TYR A 8 -18.87 -4.08 -6.98
CA TYR A 8 -20.04 -4.01 -6.09
C TYR A 8 -20.67 -2.62 -6.25
N GLY A 9 -21.92 -2.57 -6.65
CA GLY A 9 -22.69 -1.39 -7.04
C GLY A 9 -22.61 -0.22 -6.06
N GLY A 10 -21.77 0.74 -6.39
CA GLY A 10 -21.58 2.05 -5.80
C GLY A 10 -20.74 2.92 -6.75
N LYS A 11 -20.81 4.25 -6.62
CA LYS A 11 -19.94 5.14 -7.37
C LYS A 11 -18.49 4.78 -7.05
N LEU A 12 -17.71 4.38 -8.05
CA LEU A 12 -16.29 4.07 -7.89
C LEU A 12 -15.54 5.29 -7.34
N MET A 13 -14.65 5.03 -6.37
CA MET A 13 -13.74 6.06 -5.87
C MET A 13 -12.82 6.54 -7.00
N THR A 14 -12.68 7.85 -7.14
CA THR A 14 -11.70 8.42 -8.06
C THR A 14 -10.30 8.38 -7.46
N PRO A 15 -9.22 8.46 -8.29
CA PRO A 15 -7.85 8.52 -7.78
C PRO A 15 -7.63 9.69 -6.80
N THR A 16 -8.25 10.84 -7.06
CA THR A 16 -8.17 12.01 -6.17
C THR A 16 -8.83 11.72 -4.82
N GLU A 17 -10.05 11.18 -4.83
CA GLU A 17 -10.76 10.80 -3.60
C GLU A 17 -9.98 9.75 -2.79
N ALA A 18 -9.24 8.86 -3.45
CA ALA A 18 -8.40 7.87 -2.79
C ALA A 18 -7.23 8.52 -2.01
N ILE A 19 -6.54 9.46 -2.64
CA ILE A 19 -5.44 10.21 -2.01
C ILE A 19 -5.97 11.07 -0.86
N GLU A 20 -7.08 11.78 -1.07
CA GLU A 20 -7.74 12.59 -0.04
C GLU A 20 -8.16 11.73 1.15
N TYR A 21 -8.70 10.54 0.91
CA TYR A 21 -9.04 9.60 1.97
C TYR A 21 -7.81 9.20 2.80
N ILE A 22 -6.70 8.84 2.15
CA ILE A 22 -5.46 8.49 2.86
C ILE A 22 -4.99 9.68 3.69
N HIS A 23 -4.94 10.88 3.13
CA HIS A 23 -4.51 12.09 3.84
C HIS A 23 -5.46 12.46 4.99
N SER A 24 -6.75 12.19 4.90
CA SER A 24 -7.70 12.43 5.99
C SER A 24 -7.35 11.64 7.24
N ARG A 25 -6.60 10.53 7.11
CA ARG A 25 -6.13 9.70 8.24
C ARG A 25 -4.93 10.30 8.99
N LEU A 26 -4.31 11.39 8.49
CA LEU A 26 -3.25 12.13 9.17
C LEU A 26 -3.70 12.73 10.52
N THR A 27 -4.98 13.06 10.65
CA THR A 27 -5.54 13.67 11.87
C THR A 27 -5.42 12.76 13.10
N PHE A 28 -5.22 11.47 12.90
CA PHE A 28 -5.06 10.51 13.99
C PHE A 28 -3.64 10.43 14.56
N GLY A 29 -2.68 11.21 14.00
CA GLY A 29 -1.33 11.33 14.50
C GLY A 29 -0.47 10.06 14.39
N ILE A 30 0.67 10.09 15.09
CA ILE A 30 1.57 8.93 15.19
C ILE A 30 1.29 8.23 16.53
N HIS A 31 0.79 7.02 16.46
CA HIS A 31 0.56 6.19 17.63
C HIS A 31 1.42 4.93 17.53
N PRO A 32 2.37 4.71 18.45
CA PRO A 32 3.13 3.46 18.52
C PRO A 32 2.22 2.26 18.74
N GLY A 33 2.62 1.11 18.20
CA GLY A 33 1.90 -0.15 18.33
C GLY A 33 1.61 -0.81 17.00
N MET A 34 1.40 -2.12 17.04
CA MET A 34 1.16 -2.95 15.85
C MET A 34 -0.30 -3.44 15.74
N GLU A 35 -1.12 -3.14 16.75
CA GLU A 35 -2.48 -3.69 16.89
C GLU A 35 -3.38 -3.23 15.74
N ARG A 36 -3.31 -1.96 15.36
CA ARG A 36 -4.15 -1.36 14.32
C ARG A 36 -3.82 -1.92 12.95
N ILE A 37 -2.52 -1.90 12.58
CA ILE A 37 -2.10 -2.44 11.27
C ILE A 37 -2.37 -3.94 11.17
N ARG A 38 -2.17 -4.70 12.25
CA ARG A 38 -2.50 -6.12 12.29
C ARG A 38 -4.00 -6.37 12.12
N ALA A 39 -4.84 -5.60 12.81
CA ALA A 39 -6.29 -5.69 12.66
C ALA A 39 -6.74 -5.33 11.25
N LEU A 40 -6.14 -4.30 10.63
CA LEU A 40 -6.43 -3.89 9.27
C LEU A 40 -6.00 -4.96 8.25
N CYS A 41 -4.78 -5.49 8.38
CA CYS A 41 -4.31 -6.59 7.53
C CYS A 41 -5.20 -7.83 7.67
N ALA A 42 -5.59 -8.20 8.89
CA ALA A 42 -6.51 -9.32 9.12
C ALA A 42 -7.87 -9.11 8.45
N ALA A 43 -8.42 -7.89 8.51
CA ALA A 43 -9.66 -7.54 7.82
C ALA A 43 -9.56 -7.61 6.29
N LEU A 44 -8.33 -7.52 5.74
CA LEU A 44 -8.01 -7.64 4.32
C LEU A 44 -7.55 -9.04 3.90
N GLY A 45 -7.59 -10.02 4.82
CA GLY A 45 -7.16 -11.40 4.57
C GLY A 45 -5.65 -11.60 4.62
N ASN A 46 -4.95 -10.83 5.45
CA ASN A 46 -3.51 -10.90 5.70
C ASN A 46 -2.65 -10.91 4.42
N PRO A 47 -2.76 -9.89 3.56
CA PRO A 47 -2.04 -9.88 2.28
C PRO A 47 -0.51 -9.96 2.46
N GLN A 48 0.04 -9.48 3.57
CA GLN A 48 1.46 -9.51 3.88
C GLN A 48 2.02 -10.93 4.05
N ASP A 49 1.20 -11.92 4.42
CA ASP A 49 1.66 -13.30 4.66
C ASP A 49 2.01 -14.03 3.35
N GLU A 50 1.57 -13.52 2.21
CA GLU A 50 1.84 -14.06 0.87
C GLU A 50 3.00 -13.33 0.16
N LEU A 51 3.64 -12.37 0.82
CA LEU A 51 4.71 -11.54 0.26
C LEU A 51 6.06 -11.86 0.92
N ARG A 52 7.13 -11.68 0.16
CA ARG A 52 8.51 -11.71 0.66
C ARG A 52 9.02 -10.29 0.72
N PHE A 53 9.70 -9.94 1.82
CA PHE A 53 10.15 -8.57 2.04
C PHE A 53 11.66 -8.46 2.18
N ILE A 54 12.20 -7.35 1.65
CA ILE A 54 13.51 -6.82 2.00
C ILE A 54 13.29 -5.50 2.73
N HIS A 55 13.55 -5.48 4.03
CA HIS A 55 13.33 -4.29 4.86
C HIS A 55 14.61 -3.48 4.97
N VAL A 56 14.59 -2.25 4.48
CA VAL A 56 15.69 -1.29 4.58
C VAL A 56 15.40 -0.30 5.70
N ALA A 57 16.21 -0.32 6.74
CA ALA A 57 16.13 0.59 7.87
C ALA A 57 17.38 1.47 7.96
N GLY A 58 17.25 2.64 8.56
CA GLY A 58 18.39 3.57 8.77
C GLY A 58 17.94 5.02 8.85
N THR A 59 18.86 5.90 9.20
CA THR A 59 18.57 7.34 9.32
C THR A 59 18.55 8.02 7.95
N ASN A 60 19.57 7.77 7.12
CA ASN A 60 19.73 8.36 5.79
C ASN A 60 19.89 7.27 4.72
N GLY A 61 19.64 7.61 3.46
CA GLY A 61 19.88 6.75 2.31
C GLY A 61 18.90 5.60 2.10
N LYS A 62 17.88 5.44 2.95
CA LYS A 62 16.89 4.35 2.82
C LYS A 62 16.26 4.30 1.43
N GLY A 63 15.73 5.43 0.94
CA GLY A 63 15.07 5.50 -0.37
C GLY A 63 16.02 5.11 -1.51
N SER A 64 17.24 5.68 -1.54
CA SER A 64 18.23 5.36 -2.58
C SER A 64 18.64 3.88 -2.54
N THR A 65 18.89 3.34 -1.34
CA THR A 65 19.24 1.92 -1.16
C THR A 65 18.10 1.01 -1.62
N SER A 66 16.86 1.32 -1.22
CA SER A 66 15.68 0.56 -1.61
C SER A 66 15.47 0.59 -3.13
N THR A 67 15.63 1.74 -3.76
CA THR A 67 15.53 1.88 -5.21
C THR A 67 16.61 1.07 -5.95
N MET A 68 17.87 1.14 -5.49
CA MET A 68 18.95 0.34 -6.09
C MET A 68 18.69 -1.17 -5.96
N ILE A 69 18.26 -1.63 -4.79
CA ILE A 69 17.90 -3.05 -4.58
C ILE A 69 16.75 -3.46 -5.50
N SER A 70 15.70 -2.65 -5.58
CA SER A 70 14.55 -2.90 -6.45
C SER A 70 14.97 -3.00 -7.92
N CYS A 71 15.78 -2.05 -8.42
CA CYS A 71 16.30 -2.09 -9.79
C CYS A 71 17.12 -3.36 -10.08
N MET A 72 17.99 -3.78 -9.15
CA MET A 72 18.79 -4.99 -9.33
C MET A 72 17.91 -6.25 -9.37
N LEU A 73 16.89 -6.33 -8.53
CA LEU A 73 15.98 -7.47 -8.51
C LEU A 73 15.11 -7.53 -9.77
N SER A 74 14.58 -6.41 -10.21
CA SER A 74 13.83 -6.32 -11.48
C SER A 74 14.71 -6.70 -12.68
N ALA A 75 15.97 -6.22 -12.73
CA ALA A 75 16.93 -6.60 -13.77
C ALA A 75 17.28 -8.10 -13.73
N ALA A 76 17.22 -8.72 -12.57
CA ALA A 76 17.38 -10.17 -12.39
C ALA A 76 16.13 -11.00 -12.76
N GLY A 77 15.04 -10.35 -13.18
CA GLY A 77 13.82 -10.99 -13.62
C GLY A 77 12.76 -11.24 -12.54
N TYR A 78 12.96 -10.72 -11.32
CA TYR A 78 11.95 -10.77 -10.27
C TYR A 78 10.96 -9.63 -10.43
N LYS A 79 9.67 -9.93 -10.33
CA LYS A 79 8.64 -8.90 -10.23
C LYS A 79 8.71 -8.23 -8.87
N THR A 80 9.25 -7.02 -8.84
CA THR A 80 9.68 -6.37 -7.60
C THR A 80 8.79 -5.19 -7.26
N GLY A 81 8.14 -5.27 -6.08
CA GLY A 81 7.50 -4.13 -5.46
C GLY A 81 8.50 -3.21 -4.77
N LEU A 82 8.26 -1.91 -4.83
CA LEU A 82 9.01 -0.89 -4.08
C LEU A 82 8.05 -0.01 -3.30
N PHE A 83 8.21 0.02 -1.97
CA PHE A 83 7.46 0.89 -1.08
C PHE A 83 8.39 1.88 -0.40
N THR A 84 8.22 3.17 -0.71
CA THR A 84 9.06 4.25 -0.18
C THR A 84 8.25 5.41 0.41
N SER A 85 8.89 6.21 1.25
CA SER A 85 8.32 7.41 1.85
C SER A 85 9.45 8.37 2.26
N PRO A 86 9.25 9.68 2.11
CA PRO A 86 8.12 10.36 1.47
C PRO A 86 8.16 10.30 -0.07
N TYR A 87 7.11 10.76 -0.73
CA TYR A 87 7.13 11.05 -2.18
C TYR A 87 7.69 12.47 -2.43
N VAL A 88 8.10 12.75 -3.66
CA VAL A 88 8.68 14.04 -4.04
C VAL A 88 7.71 14.87 -4.86
N ILE A 89 7.10 14.31 -5.90
CA ILE A 89 6.22 15.00 -6.84
C ILE A 89 4.82 14.35 -6.86
N ASP A 90 4.76 13.05 -7.04
CA ASP A 90 3.52 12.30 -7.20
C ASP A 90 3.34 11.32 -6.03
N PHE A 91 2.18 11.36 -5.38
CA PHE A 91 1.85 10.46 -4.27
C PHE A 91 2.09 8.98 -4.61
N ARG A 92 1.90 8.60 -5.87
CA ARG A 92 2.03 7.22 -6.37
C ARG A 92 3.48 6.73 -6.42
N GLU A 93 4.48 7.63 -6.31
CA GLU A 93 5.90 7.25 -6.16
C GLU A 93 6.12 6.31 -4.96
N ARG A 94 5.21 6.35 -3.98
CA ARG A 94 5.28 5.51 -2.78
C ARG A 94 5.01 4.04 -3.07
N LEU A 95 4.32 3.72 -4.17
CA LEU A 95 3.95 2.36 -4.57
C LEU A 95 4.37 2.11 -6.02
N GLN A 96 5.40 1.30 -6.21
CA GLN A 96 5.91 0.98 -7.54
C GLN A 96 6.06 -0.54 -7.72
N ILE A 97 5.98 -0.99 -8.95
CA ILE A 97 6.37 -2.35 -9.38
C ILE A 97 7.27 -2.21 -10.61
N ASP A 98 8.45 -2.80 -10.54
CA ASP A 98 9.46 -2.79 -11.63
C ASP A 98 9.77 -1.37 -12.14
N GLY A 99 9.78 -0.38 -11.23
CA GLY A 99 10.02 1.02 -11.52
C GLY A 99 8.81 1.83 -12.00
N GLU A 100 7.68 1.19 -12.21
CA GLU A 100 6.44 1.86 -12.64
C GLU A 100 5.53 2.15 -11.44
N MET A 101 5.08 3.40 -11.32
CA MET A 101 4.13 3.81 -10.27
C MET A 101 2.80 3.09 -10.42
N ILE A 102 2.12 2.86 -9.31
CA ILE A 102 0.75 2.32 -9.31
C ILE A 102 -0.15 3.13 -10.25
N PRO A 103 -0.89 2.48 -11.18
CA PRO A 103 -1.87 3.15 -12.00
C PRO A 103 -2.93 3.86 -11.15
N PRO A 104 -3.41 5.07 -11.54
CA PRO A 104 -4.39 5.82 -10.76
C PRO A 104 -5.65 5.02 -10.40
N ASP A 105 -6.20 4.29 -11.35
CA ASP A 105 -7.42 3.50 -11.13
C ASP A 105 -7.19 2.31 -10.19
N GLU A 106 -5.98 1.73 -10.20
CA GLU A 106 -5.61 0.66 -9.27
C GLU A 106 -5.41 1.19 -7.86
N LEU A 107 -4.81 2.38 -7.72
CA LEU A 107 -4.74 3.06 -6.43
C LEU A 107 -6.15 3.28 -5.86
N ALA A 108 -7.06 3.81 -6.66
CA ALA A 108 -8.44 4.02 -6.23
C ALA A 108 -9.10 2.70 -5.79
N ALA A 109 -8.95 1.65 -6.58
CA ALA A 109 -9.57 0.35 -6.31
C ALA A 109 -9.05 -0.31 -5.02
N VAL A 110 -7.73 -0.29 -4.77
CA VAL A 110 -7.18 -0.86 -3.52
C VAL A 110 -7.54 0.00 -2.31
N VAL A 111 -7.52 1.33 -2.44
CA VAL A 111 -7.86 2.25 -1.34
C VAL A 111 -9.34 2.13 -0.97
N GLU A 112 -10.24 1.98 -1.92
CA GLU A 112 -11.67 1.75 -1.63
C GLU A 112 -11.90 0.49 -0.78
N ARG A 113 -11.18 -0.59 -1.06
CA ARG A 113 -11.24 -1.83 -0.27
C ARG A 113 -10.67 -1.64 1.13
N VAL A 114 -9.55 -0.96 1.24
CA VAL A 114 -8.93 -0.63 2.53
C VAL A 114 -9.85 0.28 3.33
N LYS A 115 -10.46 1.29 2.71
CA LYS A 115 -11.47 2.14 3.33
C LYS A 115 -12.62 1.33 3.91
N SER A 116 -13.17 0.38 3.15
CA SER A 116 -14.24 -0.50 3.63
C SER A 116 -13.84 -1.30 4.87
N ALA A 117 -12.58 -1.74 4.96
CA ALA A 117 -12.04 -2.41 6.15
C ALA A 117 -11.86 -1.43 7.32
N CYS A 118 -11.30 -0.23 7.06
CA CYS A 118 -11.15 0.84 8.05
C CYS A 118 -12.51 1.24 8.65
N ASP A 119 -13.53 1.47 7.83
CA ASP A 119 -14.87 1.87 8.30
C ASP A 119 -15.49 0.85 9.29
N LYS A 120 -15.16 -0.43 9.13
CA LYS A 120 -15.59 -1.49 10.07
C LYS A 120 -14.79 -1.47 11.38
N LEU A 121 -13.50 -1.19 11.30
CA LEU A 121 -12.60 -1.14 12.45
C LEU A 121 -12.82 0.15 13.26
N ASP A 122 -13.05 1.27 12.61
CA ASP A 122 -13.34 2.56 13.24
C ASP A 122 -14.58 2.48 14.15
N LYS A 123 -15.62 1.74 13.73
CA LYS A 123 -16.82 1.46 14.58
C LYS A 123 -16.48 0.66 15.83
N ARG A 124 -15.34 0.00 15.87
CA ARG A 124 -14.83 -0.77 17.02
C ARG A 124 -13.77 0.00 17.82
N GLY A 125 -13.53 1.26 17.49
CA GLY A 125 -12.52 2.10 18.12
C GLY A 125 -11.07 1.81 17.67
N ILE A 126 -10.90 1.03 16.58
CA ILE A 126 -9.57 0.70 16.03
C ILE A 126 -9.36 1.57 14.82
N VAL A 127 -8.68 2.71 15.00
CA VAL A 127 -8.51 3.73 13.96
C VAL A 127 -7.09 3.67 13.40
N ALA A 128 -6.93 3.18 12.18
CA ALA A 128 -5.64 3.12 11.49
C ALA A 128 -5.18 4.53 11.07
N THR A 129 -3.88 4.80 11.20
CA THR A 129 -3.25 6.04 10.77
C THR A 129 -3.09 6.11 9.26
N GLU A 130 -2.67 7.26 8.73
CA GLU A 130 -2.36 7.45 7.30
C GLU A 130 -1.35 6.41 6.80
N PHE A 131 -0.24 6.26 7.52
CA PHE A 131 0.82 5.34 7.13
C PHE A 131 0.39 3.87 7.20
N GLU A 132 -0.36 3.49 8.23
CA GLU A 132 -0.91 2.13 8.36
C GLU A 132 -1.91 1.83 7.24
N THR A 133 -2.77 2.79 6.89
CA THR A 133 -3.75 2.67 5.80
C THR A 133 -3.04 2.48 4.45
N LEU A 134 -2.02 3.31 4.16
CA LEU A 134 -1.25 3.19 2.94
C LEU A 134 -0.43 1.89 2.88
N THR A 135 0.16 1.48 4.01
CA THR A 135 0.93 0.23 4.09
C THR A 135 0.05 -0.98 3.77
N ALA A 136 -1.17 -1.01 4.33
CA ALA A 136 -2.13 -2.08 4.03
C ALA A 136 -2.57 -2.08 2.56
N ALA A 137 -2.77 -0.90 1.97
CA ALA A 137 -3.06 -0.76 0.54
C ALA A 137 -1.91 -1.28 -0.33
N ALA A 138 -0.67 -0.96 0.03
CA ALA A 138 0.52 -1.45 -0.64
C ALA A 138 0.62 -2.99 -0.60
N PHE A 139 0.46 -3.60 0.57
CA PHE A 139 0.47 -5.05 0.72
C PHE A 139 -0.60 -5.72 -0.15
N LEU A 140 -1.81 -5.17 -0.15
CA LEU A 140 -2.91 -5.69 -0.94
C LEU A 140 -2.60 -5.63 -2.44
N TRP A 141 -2.08 -4.49 -2.92
CA TRP A 141 -1.73 -4.30 -4.32
C TRP A 141 -0.59 -5.22 -4.78
N TYR A 142 0.51 -5.31 -4.01
CA TYR A 142 1.64 -6.17 -4.34
C TYR A 142 1.25 -7.65 -4.40
N LYS A 143 0.43 -8.11 -3.45
CA LYS A 143 -0.14 -9.46 -3.46
C LYS A 143 -0.95 -9.72 -4.73
N GLU A 144 -1.89 -8.84 -5.07
CA GLU A 144 -2.77 -8.98 -6.24
C GLU A 144 -1.97 -8.96 -7.55
N ARG A 145 -0.91 -8.18 -7.57
CA ARG A 145 0.02 -8.12 -8.70
C ARG A 145 1.04 -9.26 -8.72
N LYS A 146 1.02 -10.14 -7.71
CA LYS A 146 1.90 -11.30 -7.57
C LYS A 146 3.38 -10.90 -7.65
N CYS A 147 3.78 -9.91 -6.85
CA CYS A 147 5.18 -9.57 -6.70
C CYS A 147 5.94 -10.74 -6.07
N ASP A 148 7.12 -11.04 -6.61
CA ASP A 148 8.02 -12.08 -6.08
C ASP A 148 8.68 -11.61 -4.78
N VAL A 149 8.96 -10.30 -4.71
CA VAL A 149 9.61 -9.65 -3.57
C VAL A 149 9.17 -8.18 -3.48
N VAL A 150 9.11 -7.64 -2.27
CA VAL A 150 8.82 -6.23 -2.00
C VAL A 150 9.96 -5.63 -1.18
N VAL A 151 10.50 -4.50 -1.66
CA VAL A 151 11.53 -3.73 -0.96
C VAL A 151 10.89 -2.57 -0.21
#